data_208c1a6dd1a2e956dfe04a096d7adaf5
#
_entry.id   208c1a6dd1a2e956dfe04a096d7adaf5
#
_cell.length_a   1.000
_cell.length_b   1.000
_cell.length_c   1.000
_cell.angle_alpha   90.00
_cell.angle_beta   90.00
_cell.angle_gamma   90.00
#
_symmetry.space_group_name_H-M   'P 1'
#
loop_
_entity.id
_entity.type
_entity.pdbx_description
1 polymer ?
#
loop_
_entity_poly.entity_id
_entity_poly.type
_entity_poly.pdbx_seq_one_letter_code
_entity_poly.pdbx_strand_id
1 'polypeptide(L)'
;MKKIVNIVIFGLLLLIFGSYMFTFQVRQDEIAFVNHLGKNSAPIEKPGLRFKWPWPIQNVYKFDKRVHVKTTRYDQVMTRNGGSVMMQFYFGWRISDPSIFMERTNGTDSEERMKDAEKQLLEIVDTEKNNQVNTVATSFGSFVQGADAKAAKKVNFDELEKTIHDAAKDKAENLGVEIQFVGIRKVGVPQSNLDVVLNAMVTQWTNKAGTTIHIAEQEARAITEKAQNDKKAAKEKAEAEAESIRATAQAAALQHFKVMEQDPELAAFLMELQALEKSVKKQTTLILDDSMGPFGLLRGLGSRMNKNPPKE
;
A
#
# COMPACT_ATOMS: atom_id res chain seq x y z
N MET A 1 48.30 34.97 65.69
CA MET A 1 46.99 34.80 64.96
C MET A 1 47.18 34.22 63.56
N LYS A 2 48.04 34.76 62.67
CA LYS A 2 48.21 34.25 61.27
C LYS A 2 48.59 32.74 61.18
N LYS A 3 49.51 32.26 62.11
CA LYS A 3 49.89 30.82 62.08
C LYS A 3 48.75 29.87 62.47
N ILE A 4 47.90 30.26 63.44
CA ILE A 4 46.75 29.48 63.83
C ILE A 4 45.71 29.40 62.74
N VAL A 5 45.42 30.51 62.06
CA VAL A 5 44.54 30.58 60.92
C VAL A 5 45.03 29.67 59.80
N ASN A 6 46.31 29.68 59.48
CA ASN A 6 46.89 28.83 58.41
C ASN A 6 46.77 27.32 58.75
N ILE A 7 46.94 26.94 60.08
CA ILE A 7 46.79 25.55 60.51
C ILE A 7 45.34 25.12 60.41
N VAL A 8 44.38 26.00 60.76
CA VAL A 8 42.93 25.70 60.61
C VAL A 8 42.53 25.54 59.15
N ILE A 9 43.04 26.43 58.26
CA ILE A 9 42.77 26.33 56.83
C ILE A 9 43.37 25.03 56.27
N PHE A 10 44.60 24.68 56.62
CA PHE A 10 45.23 23.43 56.18
C PHE A 10 44.48 22.20 56.69
N GLY A 11 44.03 22.18 57.97
CA GLY A 11 43.20 21.12 58.52
C GLY A 11 41.85 20.97 57.79
N LEU A 12 41.19 22.08 57.45
CA LEU A 12 39.95 22.09 56.69
C LEU A 12 40.14 21.56 55.22
N LEU A 13 41.23 21.97 54.58
CA LEU A 13 41.57 21.45 53.23
C LEU A 13 41.87 19.95 53.30
N LEU A 14 42.56 19.47 54.27
CA LEU A 14 42.87 18.05 54.47
C LEU A 14 41.59 17.23 54.71
N LEU A 15 40.65 17.78 55.52
CA LEU A 15 39.35 17.17 55.76
C LEU A 15 38.51 17.09 54.46
N ILE A 16 38.45 18.15 53.67
CA ILE A 16 37.76 18.17 52.39
C ILE A 16 38.40 17.16 51.43
N PHE A 17 39.73 17.17 51.32
CA PHE A 17 40.47 16.23 50.49
C PHE A 17 40.25 14.77 50.90
N GLY A 18 40.29 14.50 52.21
CA GLY A 18 39.96 13.20 52.77
C GLY A 18 38.55 12.77 52.46
N SER A 19 37.56 13.65 52.65
CA SER A 19 36.16 13.35 52.31
C SER A 19 36.01 12.97 50.84
N TYR A 20 36.64 13.70 49.93
CA TYR A 20 36.62 13.41 48.51
C TYR A 20 37.28 12.06 48.15
N MET A 21 38.37 11.72 48.86
CA MET A 21 39.14 10.50 48.60
C MET A 21 38.39 9.25 49.08
N PHE A 22 37.61 9.34 50.18
CA PHE A 22 36.94 8.21 50.83
C PHE A 22 35.45 8.09 50.49
N THR A 23 34.85 9.01 49.72
CA THR A 23 33.45 8.97 49.39
C THR A 23 33.22 9.00 47.88
N PHE A 24 32.10 8.42 47.44
CA PHE A 24 31.59 8.56 46.09
C PHE A 24 30.06 8.64 46.10
N GLN A 25 29.51 9.34 45.15
CA GLN A 25 28.08 9.49 44.99
C GLN A 25 27.59 8.60 43.85
N VAL A 26 26.48 7.88 44.07
CA VAL A 26 25.72 7.14 43.07
C VAL A 26 24.49 7.96 42.72
N ARG A 27 24.31 8.27 41.43
CA ARG A 27 23.11 8.96 40.93
C ARG A 27 21.94 7.99 40.76
N GLN A 28 20.75 8.50 40.57
CA GLN A 28 19.54 7.68 40.41
C GLN A 28 19.57 6.87 39.10
N ASP A 29 20.23 7.39 38.08
CA ASP A 29 20.41 6.82 36.74
C ASP A 29 21.69 5.96 36.61
N GLU A 30 22.46 5.79 37.70
CA GLU A 30 23.71 5.03 37.71
C GLU A 30 23.61 3.77 38.58
N ILE A 31 24.37 2.75 38.17
CA ILE A 31 24.71 1.57 38.99
C ILE A 31 26.19 1.64 39.27
N ALA A 32 26.57 1.44 40.52
CA ALA A 32 27.96 1.42 40.89
C ALA A 32 28.42 0.02 41.33
N PHE A 33 29.61 -0.36 40.91
CA PHE A 33 30.34 -1.52 41.40
C PHE A 33 31.60 -1.09 42.13
N VAL A 34 31.83 -1.68 43.25
CA VAL A 34 33.08 -1.52 44.01
C VAL A 34 33.90 -2.78 43.77
N ASN A 35 35.04 -2.65 43.10
CA ASN A 35 36.00 -3.74 42.95
C ASN A 35 37.03 -3.62 44.07
N HIS A 36 37.16 -4.66 44.88
CA HIS A 36 38.13 -4.75 45.96
C HIS A 36 39.18 -5.79 45.60
N LEU A 37 40.41 -5.35 45.29
CA LEU A 37 41.54 -6.23 44.94
C LEU A 37 41.21 -7.30 43.91
N GLY A 38 40.48 -6.93 42.84
CA GLY A 38 40.10 -7.84 41.77
C GLY A 38 38.78 -8.61 41.99
N LYS A 39 38.14 -8.52 43.15
CA LYS A 39 36.81 -9.11 43.40
C LYS A 39 35.72 -8.03 43.31
N ASN A 40 34.75 -8.28 42.49
CA ASN A 40 33.59 -7.42 42.31
C ASN A 40 32.64 -7.61 43.54
N SER A 41 32.20 -6.52 44.14
CA SER A 41 31.14 -6.56 45.14
C SER A 41 29.76 -6.59 44.46
N ALA A 42 28.71 -6.84 45.26
CA ALA A 42 27.34 -6.73 44.78
C ALA A 42 27.05 -5.32 44.22
N PRO A 43 26.21 -5.21 43.19
CA PRO A 43 25.88 -3.93 42.57
C PRO A 43 25.17 -3.01 43.56
N ILE A 44 25.54 -1.74 43.52
CA ILE A 44 24.92 -0.69 44.34
C ILE A 44 23.96 0.09 43.43
N GLU A 45 22.68 -0.19 43.58
CA GLU A 45 21.62 0.43 42.78
C GLU A 45 20.94 1.63 43.46
N LYS A 46 21.03 1.71 44.80
CA LYS A 46 20.38 2.78 45.57
C LYS A 46 21.21 4.05 45.46
N PRO A 47 20.61 5.18 45.03
CA PRO A 47 21.28 6.46 44.98
C PRO A 47 21.69 6.94 46.37
N GLY A 48 22.80 7.68 46.43
CA GLY A 48 23.28 8.27 47.66
C GLY A 48 24.79 8.32 47.75
N LEU A 49 25.26 8.86 48.89
CA LEU A 49 26.67 8.93 49.22
C LEU A 49 27.12 7.60 49.84
N ARG A 50 28.19 7.07 49.32
CA ARG A 50 28.79 5.82 49.78
C ARG A 50 30.24 6.00 50.14
N PHE A 51 30.72 5.18 51.08
CA PHE A 51 32.11 5.14 51.45
C PHE A 51 32.90 4.16 50.60
N LYS A 52 34.11 4.52 50.21
CA LYS A 52 35.08 3.65 49.49
C LYS A 52 36.46 3.81 50.10
N TRP A 53 37.27 2.77 50.00
CA TRP A 53 38.69 2.87 50.26
C TRP A 53 39.40 3.56 49.09
N PRO A 54 40.45 4.35 49.39
CA PRO A 54 41.18 5.04 48.32
C PRO A 54 41.89 4.06 47.40
N TRP A 55 42.07 4.53 46.14
CA TRP A 55 42.89 3.82 45.19
C TRP A 55 44.30 3.55 45.78
N PRO A 56 44.95 2.34 45.63
CA PRO A 56 44.57 1.26 44.76
C PRO A 56 43.71 0.14 45.37
N ILE A 57 43.22 0.30 46.60
CA ILE A 57 42.52 -0.76 47.33
C ILE A 57 41.14 -1.06 46.72
N GLN A 58 40.40 0.00 46.36
CA GLN A 58 39.09 -0.12 45.76
C GLN A 58 38.96 0.78 44.53
N ASN A 59 38.43 0.19 43.46
CA ASN A 59 38.00 0.90 42.25
C ASN A 59 36.50 0.90 42.15
N VAL A 60 35.92 2.02 41.75
CA VAL A 60 34.46 2.16 41.56
C VAL A 60 34.16 2.31 40.08
N TYR A 61 33.38 1.39 39.55
CA TYR A 61 32.83 1.43 38.18
C TYR A 61 31.41 1.92 38.27
N LYS A 62 31.05 2.90 37.44
CA LYS A 62 29.71 3.46 37.36
C LYS A 62 29.18 3.25 35.96
N PHE A 63 27.99 2.70 35.83
CA PHE A 63 27.32 2.42 34.57
C PHE A 63 25.97 3.13 34.53
N ASP A 64 25.59 3.65 33.38
CA ASP A 64 24.31 4.29 33.15
C ASP A 64 23.21 3.21 32.96
N LYS A 65 22.07 3.36 33.69
CA LYS A 65 20.90 2.46 33.59
C LYS A 65 19.98 2.78 32.39
N ARG A 66 20.15 3.95 31.79
CA ARG A 66 19.28 4.41 30.71
C ARG A 66 19.42 3.54 29.49
N VAL A 67 18.42 3.64 28.62
CA VAL A 67 18.46 2.94 27.33
C VAL A 67 19.46 3.60 26.40
N HIS A 68 20.44 2.84 25.97
CA HIS A 68 21.43 3.26 25.00
C HIS A 68 20.97 2.83 23.61
N VAL A 69 20.98 3.75 22.65
CA VAL A 69 20.57 3.46 21.26
C VAL A 69 21.80 3.40 20.36
N LYS A 70 21.94 2.30 19.65
CA LYS A 70 23.00 2.11 18.65
C LYS A 70 22.41 1.71 17.31
N THR A 71 23.18 1.95 16.26
CA THR A 71 22.81 1.67 14.90
C THR A 71 23.84 0.74 14.29
N THR A 72 23.38 -0.31 13.61
CA THR A 72 24.24 -1.24 12.88
C THR A 72 24.83 -0.57 11.63
N ARG A 73 25.76 -1.23 10.97
CA ARG A 73 26.29 -0.76 9.69
C ARG A 73 25.22 -0.86 8.60
N TYR A 74 25.28 0.04 7.64
CA TYR A 74 24.50 -0.06 6.41
C TYR A 74 25.25 -0.93 5.44
N ASP A 75 25.00 -2.23 5.47
CA ASP A 75 25.71 -3.25 4.70
C ASP A 75 24.76 -4.15 3.92
N GLN A 76 25.35 -4.93 3.06
CA GLN A 76 24.64 -5.84 2.17
C GLN A 76 24.30 -7.14 2.92
N VAL A 77 23.02 -7.52 2.87
CA VAL A 77 22.52 -8.77 3.41
C VAL A 77 21.97 -9.62 2.27
N MET A 78 22.33 -10.91 2.27
CA MET A 78 21.86 -11.85 1.26
C MET A 78 20.45 -12.36 1.60
N THR A 79 19.61 -12.44 0.58
CA THR A 79 18.29 -13.06 0.66
C THR A 79 18.38 -14.54 0.27
N ARG A 80 17.36 -15.33 0.61
CA ARG A 80 17.32 -16.78 0.38
C ARG A 80 17.58 -17.19 -1.06
N ASN A 81 17.17 -16.41 -2.04
CA ASN A 81 17.34 -16.71 -3.47
C ASN A 81 18.63 -16.12 -4.08
N GLY A 82 19.61 -15.76 -3.25
CA GLY A 82 20.89 -15.21 -3.72
C GLY A 82 20.85 -13.76 -4.15
N GLY A 83 19.71 -13.09 -4.03
CA GLY A 83 19.63 -11.63 -4.15
C GLY A 83 20.25 -10.95 -2.94
N SER A 84 20.44 -9.64 -3.02
CA SER A 84 20.97 -8.88 -1.90
C SER A 84 20.19 -7.59 -1.68
N VAL A 85 20.13 -7.18 -0.43
CA VAL A 85 19.48 -5.97 0.03
C VAL A 85 20.41 -5.23 0.99
N MET A 86 20.44 -3.90 0.89
CA MET A 86 21.16 -3.06 1.85
C MET A 86 20.23 -2.75 3.02
N MET A 87 20.65 -3.08 4.24
CA MET A 87 19.83 -2.84 5.42
C MET A 87 20.64 -2.24 6.56
N GLN A 88 20.01 -1.37 7.31
CA GLN A 88 20.53 -0.79 8.54
C GLN A 88 19.46 -0.86 9.62
N PHE A 89 19.84 -1.39 10.77
CA PHE A 89 19.00 -1.50 11.95
C PHE A 89 19.46 -0.53 13.04
N TYR A 90 18.59 -0.21 13.95
CA TYR A 90 18.90 0.44 15.20
C TYR A 90 18.31 -0.40 16.33
N PHE A 91 18.94 -0.38 17.48
CA PHE A 91 18.47 -1.11 18.65
C PHE A 91 18.73 -0.31 19.91
N GLY A 92 17.82 -0.47 20.86
CA GLY A 92 17.96 0.10 22.19
C GLY A 92 18.23 -0.99 23.20
N TRP A 93 19.24 -0.77 24.07
CA TRP A 93 19.64 -1.73 25.06
C TRP A 93 19.89 -1.06 26.41
N ARG A 94 19.76 -1.82 27.47
CA ARG A 94 20.09 -1.39 28.84
C ARG A 94 20.74 -2.53 29.62
N ILE A 95 21.44 -2.21 30.70
CA ILE A 95 21.98 -3.20 31.62
C ILE A 95 20.81 -3.77 32.42
N SER A 96 20.60 -5.08 32.34
CA SER A 96 19.58 -5.82 33.12
C SER A 96 20.17 -6.50 34.32
N ASP A 97 21.29 -7.22 34.15
CA ASP A 97 22.07 -7.80 35.27
C ASP A 97 23.48 -7.21 35.31
N PRO A 98 23.70 -6.26 36.20
CA PRO A 98 24.99 -5.60 36.29
C PRO A 98 26.12 -6.54 36.70
N SER A 99 25.86 -7.65 37.41
CA SER A 99 26.88 -8.59 37.83
C SER A 99 27.43 -9.41 36.69
N ILE A 100 26.51 -9.94 35.85
CA ILE A 100 26.88 -10.66 34.62
C ILE A 100 27.57 -9.68 33.66
N PHE A 101 27.05 -8.45 33.50
CA PHE A 101 27.65 -7.42 32.67
C PHE A 101 29.11 -7.16 33.02
N MET A 102 29.39 -7.00 34.33
CA MET A 102 30.74 -6.74 34.81
C MET A 102 31.70 -7.94 34.59
N GLU A 103 31.17 -9.16 34.62
CA GLU A 103 31.95 -10.37 34.40
C GLU A 103 32.25 -10.63 32.92
N ARG A 104 31.28 -10.31 32.05
CA ARG A 104 31.34 -10.62 30.59
C ARG A 104 31.98 -9.52 29.76
N THR A 105 32.05 -8.30 30.28
CA THR A 105 32.65 -7.17 29.56
C THR A 105 34.09 -6.93 30.02
N ASN A 106 34.94 -6.60 29.03
CA ASN A 106 36.36 -6.31 29.27
C ASN A 106 36.61 -4.80 29.20
N GLY A 107 37.45 -4.32 30.07
CA GLY A 107 37.86 -2.91 30.12
C GLY A 107 38.48 -2.50 31.42
N THR A 108 39.35 -1.52 31.37
CA THR A 108 40.02 -0.94 32.54
C THR A 108 39.10 0.01 33.27
N ASP A 109 38.21 0.68 32.57
CA ASP A 109 37.25 1.62 33.12
C ASP A 109 35.79 1.32 32.66
N SER A 110 34.83 2.09 33.18
CA SER A 110 33.41 1.92 32.85
C SER A 110 33.10 2.20 31.38
N GLU A 111 33.81 3.15 30.78
CA GLU A 111 33.57 3.54 29.38
C GLU A 111 34.06 2.48 28.39
N GLU A 112 35.24 1.90 28.67
CA GLU A 112 35.76 0.81 27.83
C GLU A 112 34.85 -0.42 27.90
N ARG A 113 34.33 -0.78 29.07
CA ARG A 113 33.39 -1.88 29.26
C ARG A 113 32.06 -1.64 28.50
N MET A 114 31.55 -0.41 28.53
CA MET A 114 30.37 -0.04 27.76
C MET A 114 30.62 -0.17 26.24
N LYS A 115 31.79 0.28 25.78
CA LYS A 115 32.18 0.13 24.34
C LYS A 115 32.37 -1.35 23.95
N ASP A 116 32.92 -2.16 24.84
CA ASP A 116 33.05 -3.61 24.58
C ASP A 116 31.68 -4.28 24.48
N ALA A 117 30.79 -3.99 25.40
CA ALA A 117 29.41 -4.45 25.35
C ALA A 117 28.69 -4.03 24.06
N GLU A 118 28.80 -2.76 23.68
CA GLU A 118 28.23 -2.24 22.43
C GLU A 118 28.77 -2.98 21.22
N LYS A 119 30.06 -3.27 21.19
CA LYS A 119 30.67 -4.03 20.09
C LYS A 119 30.10 -5.46 20.01
N GLN A 120 30.02 -6.15 21.14
CA GLN A 120 29.45 -7.49 21.20
C GLN A 120 27.97 -7.51 20.80
N LEU A 121 27.18 -6.54 21.25
CA LEU A 121 25.78 -6.39 20.89
C LEU A 121 25.60 -6.09 19.39
N LEU A 122 26.43 -5.22 18.82
CA LEU A 122 26.43 -4.95 17.39
C LEU A 122 26.68 -6.24 16.60
N GLU A 123 27.63 -7.09 17.01
CA GLU A 123 27.93 -8.36 16.38
C GLU A 123 26.77 -9.35 16.49
N ILE A 124 26.11 -9.42 17.64
CA ILE A 124 24.92 -10.26 17.86
C ILE A 124 23.78 -9.80 16.93
N VAL A 125 23.45 -8.50 16.93
CA VAL A 125 22.36 -7.97 16.12
C VAL A 125 22.66 -8.10 14.62
N ASP A 126 23.90 -7.87 14.19
CA ASP A 126 24.31 -8.05 12.78
C ASP A 126 24.23 -9.51 12.36
N THR A 127 24.59 -10.45 13.22
CA THR A 127 24.47 -11.87 12.96
C THR A 127 23.00 -12.29 12.81
N GLU A 128 22.14 -11.86 13.77
CA GLU A 128 20.72 -12.21 13.70
C GLU A 128 20.01 -11.52 12.53
N LYS A 129 20.37 -10.27 12.21
CA LYS A 129 19.93 -9.59 10.99
C LYS A 129 20.19 -10.46 9.75
N ASN A 130 21.42 -10.94 9.57
CA ASN A 130 21.79 -11.74 8.42
C ASN A 130 21.04 -13.08 8.38
N ASN A 131 20.90 -13.75 9.51
CA ASN A 131 20.19 -15.01 9.62
C ASN A 131 18.71 -14.87 9.30
N GLN A 132 18.05 -13.90 9.92
CA GLN A 132 16.61 -13.73 9.78
C GLN A 132 16.21 -13.17 8.40
N VAL A 133 16.96 -12.22 7.86
CA VAL A 133 16.72 -11.73 6.50
C VAL A 133 16.87 -12.84 5.46
N ASN A 134 17.89 -13.71 5.60
CA ASN A 134 18.07 -14.87 4.73
C ASN A 134 16.89 -15.86 4.84
N THR A 135 16.33 -16.02 6.03
CA THR A 135 15.22 -16.97 6.28
C THR A 135 13.88 -16.43 5.76
N VAL A 136 13.57 -15.16 6.02
CA VAL A 136 12.26 -14.54 5.78
C VAL A 136 12.15 -13.97 4.37
N ALA A 137 13.20 -13.35 3.87
CA ALA A 137 13.20 -12.68 2.58
C ALA A 137 13.57 -13.61 1.45
N THR A 138 12.59 -13.97 0.62
CA THR A 138 12.81 -14.84 -0.54
C THR A 138 13.60 -14.12 -1.65
N SER A 139 13.37 -12.81 -1.84
CA SER A 139 14.07 -11.99 -2.84
C SER A 139 13.98 -10.52 -2.49
N PHE A 140 14.78 -9.68 -3.14
CA PHE A 140 14.65 -8.24 -3.02
C PHE A 140 13.23 -7.74 -3.40
N GLY A 141 12.58 -8.37 -4.36
CA GLY A 141 11.19 -8.09 -4.72
C GLY A 141 10.21 -8.20 -3.55
N SER A 142 10.48 -9.05 -2.56
CA SER A 142 9.66 -9.17 -1.35
C SER A 142 9.67 -7.91 -0.48
N PHE A 143 10.69 -7.06 -0.59
CA PHE A 143 10.80 -5.78 0.11
C PHE A 143 10.19 -4.61 -0.66
N VAL A 144 10.20 -4.66 -2.00
CA VAL A 144 9.86 -3.52 -2.87
C VAL A 144 8.48 -3.66 -3.51
N GLN A 145 8.02 -4.88 -3.78
CA GLN A 145 6.75 -5.11 -4.45
C GLN A 145 5.58 -4.70 -3.56
N GLY A 146 4.82 -3.72 -4.05
CA GLY A 146 3.51 -3.38 -3.50
C GLY A 146 2.55 -4.57 -3.50
N ALA A 147 1.46 -4.46 -2.76
CA ALA A 147 0.51 -5.50 -2.34
C ALA A 147 -0.08 -6.45 -3.41
N ASP A 148 0.26 -6.30 -4.69
CA ASP A 148 -0.43 -6.99 -5.81
C ASP A 148 0.36 -8.17 -6.42
N ALA A 149 1.54 -8.49 -5.92
CA ALA A 149 2.27 -9.65 -6.40
C ALA A 149 1.74 -10.93 -5.73
N LYS A 150 0.82 -11.59 -6.37
CA LYS A 150 0.20 -12.87 -5.94
C LYS A 150 1.19 -14.01 -5.65
N ALA A 151 2.48 -13.86 -5.93
CA ALA A 151 3.48 -14.91 -5.82
C ALA A 151 4.65 -14.63 -4.86
N ALA A 152 4.91 -13.39 -4.46
CA ALA A 152 5.97 -13.07 -3.52
C ALA A 152 5.34 -12.69 -2.17
N LYS A 153 5.56 -13.52 -1.14
CA LYS A 153 5.17 -13.19 0.23
C LYS A 153 5.85 -11.87 0.61
N LYS A 154 5.04 -10.83 0.79
CA LYS A 154 5.53 -9.52 1.25
C LYS A 154 6.23 -9.71 2.59
N VAL A 155 7.44 -9.17 2.72
CA VAL A 155 8.11 -9.16 4.02
C VAL A 155 7.32 -8.23 4.95
N ASN A 156 6.85 -8.81 6.04
CA ASN A 156 6.29 -8.03 7.13
C ASN A 156 7.46 -7.50 7.96
N PHE A 157 7.72 -6.20 7.88
CA PHE A 157 8.82 -5.56 8.60
C PHE A 157 8.65 -5.71 10.11
N ASP A 158 7.43 -5.59 10.63
CA ASP A 158 7.15 -5.72 12.07
C ASP A 158 7.47 -7.14 12.56
N GLU A 159 7.14 -8.15 11.76
CA GLU A 159 7.45 -9.56 12.05
C GLU A 159 8.97 -9.80 12.01
N LEU A 160 9.67 -9.21 11.03
CA LEU A 160 11.11 -9.29 10.92
C LEU A 160 11.82 -8.62 12.10
N GLU A 161 11.41 -7.42 12.47
CA GLU A 161 11.92 -6.69 13.63
C GLU A 161 11.73 -7.49 14.91
N LYS A 162 10.54 -8.05 15.12
CA LYS A 162 10.23 -8.89 16.28
C LYS A 162 11.09 -10.16 16.31
N THR A 163 11.24 -10.84 15.18
CA THR A 163 12.01 -12.07 15.10
C THR A 163 13.50 -11.82 15.40
N ILE A 164 14.05 -10.72 14.87
CA ILE A 164 15.44 -10.30 15.18
C ILE A 164 15.57 -9.91 16.65
N HIS A 165 14.59 -9.16 17.18
CA HIS A 165 14.58 -8.77 18.58
C HIS A 165 14.60 -9.99 19.50
N ASP A 166 13.70 -10.95 19.29
CA ASP A 166 13.57 -12.14 20.12
C ASP A 166 14.85 -13.01 20.06
N ALA A 167 15.40 -13.20 18.85
CA ALA A 167 16.65 -13.97 18.67
C ALA A 167 17.89 -13.27 19.26
N ALA A 168 17.94 -11.94 19.19
CA ALA A 168 19.04 -11.15 19.77
C ALA A 168 18.92 -11.03 21.29
N LYS A 169 17.69 -10.99 21.84
CA LYS A 169 17.42 -10.89 23.28
C LYS A 169 18.05 -12.05 24.05
N ASP A 170 17.79 -13.29 23.64
CA ASP A 170 18.32 -14.48 24.32
C ASP A 170 19.85 -14.47 24.40
N LYS A 171 20.52 -13.96 23.36
CA LYS A 171 21.97 -13.83 23.31
C LYS A 171 22.50 -12.67 24.15
N ALA A 172 21.76 -11.56 24.18
CA ALA A 172 22.11 -10.38 24.95
C ALA A 172 21.98 -10.60 26.46
N GLU A 173 21.02 -11.41 26.90
CA GLU A 173 20.87 -11.80 28.30
C GLU A 173 22.12 -12.48 28.87
N ASN A 174 22.86 -13.22 28.07
CA ASN A 174 24.15 -13.83 28.46
C ASN A 174 25.24 -12.80 28.72
N LEU A 175 25.06 -11.55 28.28
CA LEU A 175 25.96 -10.43 28.55
C LEU A 175 25.46 -9.55 29.73
N GLY A 176 24.36 -9.93 30.37
CA GLY A 176 23.72 -9.13 31.41
C GLY A 176 23.03 -7.87 30.88
N VAL A 177 22.67 -7.85 29.62
CA VAL A 177 21.97 -6.71 28.96
C VAL A 177 20.64 -7.16 28.39
N GLU A 178 19.69 -6.25 28.37
CA GLU A 178 18.37 -6.44 27.77
C GLU A 178 18.21 -5.53 26.55
N ILE A 179 17.88 -6.13 25.41
CA ILE A 179 17.49 -5.38 24.23
C ILE A 179 16.02 -5.00 24.38
N GLN A 180 15.72 -3.70 24.41
CA GLN A 180 14.37 -3.18 24.60
C GLN A 180 13.56 -3.16 23.30
N PHE A 181 14.22 -2.81 22.21
CA PHE A 181 13.63 -2.77 20.87
C PHE A 181 14.71 -2.92 19.79
N VAL A 182 14.29 -3.42 18.65
CA VAL A 182 15.04 -3.44 17.39
C VAL A 182 14.15 -2.88 16.32
N GLY A 183 14.67 -2.03 15.46
CA GLY A 183 13.91 -1.44 14.36
C GLY A 183 14.77 -1.24 13.10
N ILE A 184 14.10 -1.20 11.97
CA ILE A 184 14.74 -0.97 10.67
C ILE A 184 14.87 0.54 10.43
N ARG A 185 16.08 0.99 10.19
CA ARG A 185 16.36 2.40 9.90
C ARG A 185 16.35 2.70 8.41
N LYS A 186 16.97 1.83 7.60
CA LYS A 186 17.10 1.97 6.15
C LYS A 186 17.02 0.63 5.47
N VAL A 187 16.36 0.62 4.31
CA VAL A 187 16.37 -0.47 3.35
C VAL A 187 16.72 0.12 1.98
N GLY A 188 17.56 -0.56 1.24
CA GLY A 188 17.98 -0.11 -0.09
C GLY A 188 18.48 -1.24 -0.96
N VAL A 189 18.86 -0.89 -2.18
CA VAL A 189 19.40 -1.81 -3.18
C VAL A 189 20.90 -1.57 -3.30
N PRO A 190 21.72 -2.62 -3.38
CA PRO A 190 23.12 -2.49 -3.77
C PRO A 190 23.23 -1.88 -5.16
N GLN A 191 24.20 -1.00 -5.35
CA GLN A 191 24.38 -0.32 -6.63
C GLN A 191 24.68 -1.27 -7.79
N SER A 192 25.34 -2.37 -7.49
CA SER A 192 25.62 -3.44 -8.46
C SER A 192 24.37 -4.12 -9.05
N ASN A 193 23.25 -4.08 -8.34
CA ASN A 193 22.02 -4.75 -8.75
C ASN A 193 20.93 -3.73 -9.17
N LEU A 194 21.23 -2.44 -9.13
CA LEU A 194 20.26 -1.38 -9.36
C LEU A 194 19.62 -1.49 -10.75
N ASP A 195 20.42 -1.68 -11.79
CA ASP A 195 19.93 -1.80 -13.17
C ASP A 195 19.03 -3.03 -13.36
N VAL A 196 19.39 -4.15 -12.77
CA VAL A 196 18.58 -5.38 -12.83
C VAL A 196 17.23 -5.17 -12.14
N VAL A 197 17.23 -4.53 -10.98
CA VAL A 197 16.01 -4.22 -10.23
C VAL A 197 15.13 -3.20 -10.96
N LEU A 198 15.73 -2.13 -11.49
CA LEU A 198 15.00 -1.13 -12.26
C LEU A 198 14.37 -1.73 -13.53
N ASN A 199 15.10 -2.53 -14.29
CA ASN A 199 14.58 -3.22 -15.46
C ASN A 199 13.45 -4.20 -15.09
N ALA A 200 13.59 -4.95 -14.01
CA ALA A 200 12.54 -5.83 -13.50
C ALA A 200 11.29 -5.03 -13.09
N MET A 201 11.45 -3.90 -12.42
CA MET A 201 10.35 -3.01 -12.06
C MET A 201 9.66 -2.42 -13.29
N VAL A 202 10.42 -1.92 -14.27
CA VAL A 202 9.87 -1.40 -15.53
C VAL A 202 9.06 -2.49 -16.24
N THR A 203 9.62 -3.69 -16.37
CA THR A 203 8.93 -4.83 -17.01
C THR A 203 7.63 -5.17 -16.27
N GLN A 204 7.66 -5.20 -14.94
CA GLN A 204 6.47 -5.48 -14.15
C GLN A 204 5.38 -4.40 -14.32
N TRP A 205 5.76 -3.12 -14.28
CA TRP A 205 4.81 -2.02 -14.47
C TRP A 205 4.23 -2.01 -15.88
N THR A 206 5.05 -2.29 -16.89
CA THR A 206 4.59 -2.41 -18.29
C THR A 206 3.60 -3.57 -18.44
N ASN A 207 3.89 -4.73 -17.86
CA ASN A 207 2.97 -5.87 -17.87
C ASN A 207 1.66 -5.57 -17.12
N LYS A 208 1.73 -4.91 -15.96
CA LYS A 208 0.54 -4.50 -15.20
C LYS A 208 -0.30 -3.50 -15.99
N ALA A 209 0.34 -2.51 -16.60
CA ALA A 209 -0.35 -1.54 -17.46
C ALA A 209 -1.01 -2.23 -18.65
N GLY A 210 -0.30 -3.13 -19.34
CA GLY A 210 -0.85 -3.93 -20.44
C GLY A 210 -2.07 -4.76 -20.01
N THR A 211 -1.98 -5.45 -18.87
CA THR A 211 -3.11 -6.23 -18.34
C THR A 211 -4.32 -5.33 -18.03
N THR A 212 -4.07 -4.16 -17.42
CA THR A 212 -5.16 -3.21 -17.10
C THR A 212 -5.83 -2.68 -18.37
N ILE A 213 -5.04 -2.36 -19.41
CA ILE A 213 -5.55 -1.92 -20.71
C ILE A 213 -6.40 -3.03 -21.36
N HIS A 214 -5.91 -4.27 -21.38
CA HIS A 214 -6.66 -5.40 -21.93
C HIS A 214 -7.99 -5.65 -21.22
N ILE A 215 -8.02 -5.57 -19.90
CA ILE A 215 -9.25 -5.69 -19.12
C ILE A 215 -10.23 -4.57 -19.50
N ALA A 216 -9.75 -3.32 -19.54
CA ALA A 216 -10.58 -2.18 -19.92
C ALA A 216 -11.12 -2.27 -21.35
N GLU A 217 -10.29 -2.77 -22.30
CA GLU A 217 -10.75 -3.02 -23.67
C GLU A 217 -11.81 -4.12 -23.76
N GLN A 218 -11.66 -5.20 -22.99
CA GLN A 218 -12.67 -6.27 -22.92
C GLN A 218 -13.98 -5.75 -22.33
N GLU A 219 -13.92 -4.97 -21.26
CA GLU A 219 -15.11 -4.34 -20.67
C GLU A 219 -15.79 -3.37 -21.66
N ALA A 220 -15.01 -2.54 -22.34
CA ALA A 220 -15.54 -1.64 -23.37
C ALA A 220 -16.22 -2.38 -24.52
N ARG A 221 -15.63 -3.48 -25.01
CA ARG A 221 -16.24 -4.35 -26.03
C ARG A 221 -17.54 -4.97 -25.52
N ALA A 222 -17.55 -5.51 -24.29
CA ALA A 222 -18.74 -6.10 -23.70
C ALA A 222 -19.89 -5.08 -23.55
N ILE A 223 -19.58 -3.85 -23.13
CA ILE A 223 -20.56 -2.76 -23.04
C ILE A 223 -21.10 -2.40 -24.42
N THR A 224 -20.22 -2.29 -25.42
CA THR A 224 -20.63 -1.98 -26.82
C THR A 224 -21.51 -3.06 -27.42
N GLU A 225 -21.14 -4.32 -27.24
CA GLU A 225 -21.91 -5.48 -27.68
C GLU A 225 -23.27 -5.54 -27.01
N LYS A 226 -23.31 -5.35 -25.70
CA LYS A 226 -24.59 -5.28 -24.95
C LYS A 226 -25.47 -4.16 -25.48
N ALA A 227 -24.94 -2.95 -25.68
CA ALA A 227 -25.68 -1.82 -26.23
C ALA A 227 -26.22 -2.08 -27.63
N GLN A 228 -25.44 -2.77 -28.48
CA GLN A 228 -25.89 -3.18 -29.82
C GLN A 228 -27.01 -4.21 -29.74
N ASN A 229 -26.90 -5.18 -28.88
CA ASN A 229 -27.93 -6.20 -28.66
C ASN A 229 -29.22 -5.57 -28.10
N ASP A 230 -29.11 -4.69 -27.13
CA ASP A 230 -30.25 -3.96 -26.54
C ASP A 230 -30.94 -3.09 -27.61
N LYS A 231 -30.14 -2.39 -28.48
CA LYS A 231 -30.67 -1.63 -29.61
C LYS A 231 -31.42 -2.53 -30.61
N LYS A 232 -30.85 -3.70 -30.94
CA LYS A 232 -31.49 -4.66 -31.85
C LYS A 232 -32.79 -5.19 -31.27
N ALA A 233 -32.78 -5.60 -30.03
CA ALA A 233 -33.98 -6.07 -29.31
C ALA A 233 -35.07 -5.00 -29.21
N ALA A 234 -34.70 -3.77 -28.92
CA ALA A 234 -35.63 -2.63 -28.91
C ALA A 234 -36.24 -2.36 -30.28
N LYS A 235 -35.45 -2.45 -31.35
CA LYS A 235 -35.93 -2.29 -32.73
C LYS A 235 -36.90 -3.41 -33.14
N GLU A 236 -36.52 -4.66 -32.87
CA GLU A 236 -37.38 -5.82 -33.18
C GLU A 236 -38.71 -5.74 -32.42
N LYS A 237 -38.68 -5.34 -31.16
CA LYS A 237 -39.88 -5.11 -30.33
C LYS A 237 -40.77 -4.01 -30.93
N ALA A 238 -40.15 -2.88 -31.29
CA ALA A 238 -40.89 -1.78 -31.91
C ALA A 238 -41.51 -2.14 -33.26
N GLU A 239 -40.79 -2.94 -34.09
CA GLU A 239 -41.30 -3.46 -35.37
C GLU A 239 -42.47 -4.43 -35.14
N ALA A 240 -42.37 -5.33 -34.16
CA ALA A 240 -43.45 -6.25 -33.80
C ALA A 240 -44.70 -5.51 -33.28
N GLU A 241 -44.52 -4.48 -32.43
CA GLU A 241 -45.61 -3.63 -31.97
C GLU A 241 -46.26 -2.86 -33.12
N ALA A 242 -45.45 -2.31 -34.03
CA ALA A 242 -45.98 -1.62 -35.22
C ALA A 242 -46.79 -2.56 -36.15
N GLU A 243 -46.32 -3.80 -36.33
CA GLU A 243 -47.04 -4.81 -37.12
C GLU A 243 -48.35 -5.24 -36.44
N SER A 244 -48.33 -5.39 -35.09
CA SER A 244 -49.54 -5.68 -34.30
C SER A 244 -50.57 -4.54 -34.41
N ILE A 245 -50.12 -3.28 -34.35
CA ILE A 245 -51.00 -2.12 -34.52
C ILE A 245 -51.56 -2.08 -35.95
N ARG A 246 -50.77 -2.38 -36.96
CA ARG A 246 -51.25 -2.45 -38.35
C ARG A 246 -52.27 -3.57 -38.54
N ALA A 247 -52.01 -4.75 -37.98
CA ALA A 247 -52.93 -5.88 -38.08
C ALA A 247 -54.26 -5.59 -37.38
N THR A 248 -54.22 -4.95 -36.22
CA THR A 248 -55.46 -4.57 -35.47
C THR A 248 -56.22 -3.48 -36.25
N ALA A 249 -55.49 -2.49 -36.83
CA ALA A 249 -56.13 -1.46 -37.64
C ALA A 249 -56.74 -2.04 -38.93
N GLN A 250 -56.08 -3.02 -39.61
CA GLN A 250 -56.63 -3.71 -40.75
C GLN A 250 -57.84 -4.54 -40.40
N ALA A 251 -57.84 -5.27 -39.26
CA ALA A 251 -58.99 -6.02 -38.77
C ALA A 251 -60.19 -5.12 -38.49
N ALA A 252 -59.98 -3.94 -37.89
CA ALA A 252 -61.01 -2.95 -37.67
C ALA A 252 -61.55 -2.37 -39.00
N ALA A 253 -60.64 -2.09 -39.94
CA ALA A 253 -61.04 -1.62 -41.28
C ALA A 253 -61.93 -2.68 -42.02
N LEU A 254 -61.60 -3.96 -41.92
CA LEU A 254 -62.40 -5.04 -42.52
C LEU A 254 -63.85 -5.10 -41.94
N GLN A 255 -64.05 -4.79 -40.68
CA GLN A 255 -65.39 -4.68 -40.10
C GLN A 255 -66.17 -3.52 -40.70
N HIS A 256 -65.55 -2.41 -41.04
CA HIS A 256 -66.18 -1.29 -41.72
C HIS A 256 -66.44 -1.57 -43.22
N PHE A 257 -65.61 -2.43 -43.87
CA PHE A 257 -65.88 -2.88 -45.23
C PHE A 257 -67.17 -3.67 -45.40
N LYS A 258 -67.62 -4.44 -44.38
CA LYS A 258 -68.94 -5.09 -44.39
C LYS A 258 -70.10 -4.09 -44.50
N VAL A 259 -69.95 -2.88 -44.00
CA VAL A 259 -70.92 -1.80 -44.11
C VAL A 259 -70.87 -1.18 -45.57
N MET A 260 -69.72 -1.28 -46.24
CA MET A 260 -69.56 -0.82 -47.61
C MET A 260 -70.03 -1.77 -48.66
N GLU A 261 -70.38 -3.01 -48.36
CA GLU A 261 -71.08 -3.97 -49.25
C GLU A 261 -72.45 -3.43 -49.69
N GLN A 262 -72.97 -2.41 -49.03
CA GLN A 262 -74.21 -1.75 -49.37
C GLN A 262 -74.05 -0.71 -50.47
N ASP A 263 -72.82 -0.25 -50.77
CA ASP A 263 -72.58 0.70 -51.90
C ASP A 263 -71.25 0.34 -52.63
N PRO A 264 -71.30 -0.50 -53.62
CA PRO A 264 -70.15 -1.04 -54.38
C PRO A 264 -69.37 0.05 -55.16
N GLU A 265 -69.98 1.17 -55.52
CA GLU A 265 -69.29 2.27 -56.22
C GLU A 265 -68.36 3.03 -55.27
N LEU A 266 -68.81 3.23 -53.97
CA LEU A 266 -67.99 3.87 -52.93
C LEU A 266 -66.81 2.98 -52.50
N ALA A 267 -67.02 1.65 -52.44
CA ALA A 267 -66.01 0.68 -52.16
C ALA A 267 -64.90 0.65 -53.21
N ALA A 268 -65.28 0.65 -54.47
CA ALA A 268 -64.34 0.72 -55.59
C ALA A 268 -63.52 2.03 -55.60
N PHE A 269 -64.16 3.17 -55.35
CA PHE A 269 -63.49 4.47 -55.16
C PHE A 269 -62.46 4.50 -54.07
N LEU A 270 -62.81 3.97 -52.89
CA LEU A 270 -61.88 3.95 -51.76
C LEU A 270 -60.70 2.99 -51.99
N MET A 271 -60.90 1.85 -52.67
CA MET A 271 -59.81 0.94 -53.07
C MET A 271 -58.87 1.56 -54.06
N GLU A 272 -59.42 2.31 -55.04
CA GLU A 272 -58.59 3.05 -55.98
C GLU A 272 -57.80 4.18 -55.32
N LEU A 273 -58.40 4.90 -54.36
CA LEU A 273 -57.72 5.92 -53.59
C LEU A 273 -56.59 5.34 -52.74
N GLN A 274 -56.81 4.18 -52.09
CA GLN A 274 -55.80 3.50 -51.32
C GLN A 274 -54.67 2.95 -52.20
N ALA A 275 -54.96 2.47 -53.37
CA ALA A 275 -53.97 2.06 -54.38
C ALA A 275 -53.08 3.25 -54.81
N LEU A 276 -53.72 4.40 -55.02
CA LEU A 276 -53.06 5.66 -55.37
C LEU A 276 -52.14 6.11 -54.24
N GLU A 277 -52.59 6.09 -52.94
CA GLU A 277 -51.80 6.44 -51.76
C GLU A 277 -50.58 5.52 -51.61
N LYS A 278 -50.75 4.22 -51.83
CA LYS A 278 -49.63 3.25 -51.78
C LYS A 278 -48.62 3.46 -52.93
N SER A 279 -49.07 3.96 -54.09
CA SER A 279 -48.21 4.19 -55.25
C SER A 279 -47.39 5.47 -55.11
N VAL A 280 -47.90 6.47 -54.38
CA VAL A 280 -47.25 7.76 -54.20
C VAL A 280 -46.33 7.69 -52.93
N LYS A 281 -45.13 7.19 -53.10
CA LYS A 281 -44.06 7.28 -52.09
C LYS A 281 -43.31 8.60 -52.19
N LYS A 282 -42.71 9.05 -51.10
CA LYS A 282 -42.06 10.37 -50.92
C LYS A 282 -41.06 10.83 -51.99
N GLN A 283 -40.69 10.02 -52.96
CA GLN A 283 -39.74 10.36 -54.09
C GLN A 283 -40.07 9.59 -55.37
N THR A 284 -41.34 9.46 -55.72
CA THR A 284 -41.74 8.77 -56.92
C THR A 284 -42.12 9.78 -58.03
N THR A 285 -41.49 9.71 -59.17
CA THR A 285 -41.92 10.44 -60.34
C THR A 285 -43.05 9.66 -61.01
N LEU A 286 -44.28 10.17 -60.97
CA LEU A 286 -45.44 9.55 -61.56
C LEU A 286 -45.55 9.99 -63.04
N ILE A 287 -45.42 9.05 -63.97
CA ILE A 287 -45.79 9.24 -65.35
C ILE A 287 -47.23 8.74 -65.46
N LEU A 288 -48.16 9.67 -65.57
CA LEU A 288 -49.59 9.37 -65.61
C LEU A 288 -50.02 9.15 -67.05
N ASP A 289 -50.59 8.00 -67.33
CA ASP A 289 -51.31 7.72 -68.61
C ASP A 289 -52.83 7.76 -68.34
N ASP A 290 -53.53 8.44 -69.21
CA ASP A 290 -54.99 8.75 -69.16
C ASP A 290 -55.87 7.49 -69.13
N SER A 291 -55.28 6.31 -69.42
CA SER A 291 -56.03 5.03 -69.57
C SER A 291 -55.86 4.11 -68.33
N MET A 292 -55.06 4.46 -67.34
CA MET A 292 -54.81 3.61 -66.19
C MET A 292 -55.76 3.86 -64.99
N GLY A 293 -56.32 2.77 -64.48
CA GLY A 293 -57.34 2.62 -63.46
C GLY A 293 -57.41 3.66 -62.35
N PRO A 294 -56.53 3.83 -61.40
CA PRO A 294 -56.82 4.72 -60.22
C PRO A 294 -56.83 6.21 -60.60
N PHE A 295 -56.35 6.60 -61.82
CA PHE A 295 -56.22 8.00 -62.24
C PHE A 295 -57.44 8.52 -63.00
N GLY A 296 -58.40 7.65 -63.39
CA GLY A 296 -59.67 8.03 -64.00
C GLY A 296 -60.52 8.95 -63.16
N LEU A 297 -60.32 8.92 -61.84
CA LEU A 297 -60.98 9.81 -60.86
C LEU A 297 -60.61 11.28 -61.04
N LEU A 298 -59.39 11.58 -61.46
CA LEU A 298 -58.93 12.96 -61.67
C LEU A 298 -59.63 13.60 -62.94
N ARG A 299 -60.06 12.79 -63.86
CA ARG A 299 -60.81 13.20 -65.04
C ARG A 299 -62.24 13.58 -64.67
N GLY A 300 -62.87 12.84 -63.73
CA GLY A 300 -64.20 13.10 -63.26
C GLY A 300 -64.35 14.40 -62.45
N LEU A 301 -63.33 14.79 -61.74
CA LEU A 301 -63.30 16.03 -61.00
C LEU A 301 -63.14 17.27 -61.91
N GLY A 302 -62.35 17.14 -62.98
CA GLY A 302 -62.21 18.25 -63.94
C GLY A 302 -63.47 18.55 -64.75
N SER A 303 -64.29 17.53 -65.07
CA SER A 303 -65.55 17.72 -65.76
C SER A 303 -66.69 18.27 -64.88
N ARG A 304 -66.64 18.07 -63.58
CA ARG A 304 -67.64 18.65 -62.69
C ARG A 304 -67.33 20.10 -62.31
N MET A 305 -66.11 20.56 -62.33
CA MET A 305 -65.74 21.98 -62.10
C MET A 305 -66.09 22.90 -63.22
N ASN A 306 -66.27 22.35 -64.50
CA ASN A 306 -66.57 23.16 -65.64
C ASN A 306 -68.06 23.28 -65.97
N LYS A 307 -68.98 22.81 -65.06
CA LYS A 307 -70.44 22.86 -65.27
C LYS A 307 -71.16 23.98 -64.54
N ASN A 308 -70.50 24.87 -63.90
CA ASN A 308 -71.12 26.05 -63.32
C ASN A 308 -70.29 27.31 -63.66
N PRO A 309 -70.64 28.04 -64.72
CA PRO A 309 -70.19 29.42 -64.92
C PRO A 309 -70.94 30.28 -63.91
N PRO A 310 -70.30 31.22 -63.26
CA PRO A 310 -71.01 32.21 -62.40
C PRO A 310 -71.93 33.02 -63.33
N LYS A 311 -73.22 33.03 -63.00
CA LYS A 311 -74.13 34.09 -63.46
C LYS A 311 -73.87 35.32 -62.61
N GLU A 312 -73.78 36.43 -63.28
CA GLU A 312 -73.65 37.79 -62.83
C GLU A 312 -74.26 38.14 -61.49
#